data_0a24c2fedb67677a286f4c981d539c4b
#
_entry.id   0a24c2fedb67677a286f4c981d539c4b
#
_cell.length_a   1.000
_cell.length_b   1.000
_cell.length_c   1.000
_cell.angle_alpha   90.00
_cell.angle_beta   90.00
_cell.angle_gamma   90.00
#
_symmetry.space_group_name_H-M   'P 1'
#
loop_
_entity.id
_entity.type
_entity.pdbx_description
1 polymer ?
#
loop_
_entity_poly.entity_id
_entity_poly.type
_entity_poly.pdbx_seq_one_letter_code
_entity_poly.pdbx_strand_id
1 'polypeptide(L)'
;TDYDLDPSTLADTSISQTFSVNVTDDVPEAAEVATPTVADTVTLDEDDLADGTDDTKESLSASGDLGLDGDLITIDYGADGAADGSPTALQYDDLDWALEGPAGLTSQGEAVTYEWDASTNTLQASADGRDVFTVELNEDGSYTFTLQDSLDHGAADGENSLGLEFTL
;
A
#
# COMPACT_ATOMS: atom_id res chain seq x y z
N THR A 1 -79.95 37.26 -21.66
CA THR A 1 -79.71 35.95 -21.02
C THR A 1 -78.39 36.03 -20.30
N ASP A 2 -78.51 36.26 -18.99
CA ASP A 2 -77.42 36.26 -18.06
C ASP A 2 -77.02 34.79 -17.79
N TYR A 3 -75.84 34.38 -18.15
CA TYR A 3 -75.30 33.10 -17.74
C TYR A 3 -74.65 33.33 -16.38
N ASP A 4 -75.47 33.25 -15.35
CA ASP A 4 -74.99 33.18 -13.98
C ASP A 4 -74.38 31.81 -13.79
N LEU A 5 -73.05 31.79 -13.86
CA LEU A 5 -72.29 30.59 -13.47
C LEU A 5 -72.28 30.54 -11.92
N ASP A 6 -73.23 29.81 -11.37
CA ASP A 6 -73.22 29.50 -9.94
C ASP A 6 -71.91 28.78 -9.57
N PRO A 7 -71.06 29.42 -8.78
CA PRO A 7 -69.77 28.81 -8.38
C PRO A 7 -69.96 27.52 -7.58
N SER A 8 -71.16 27.20 -7.09
CA SER A 8 -71.45 25.96 -6.40
C SER A 8 -71.66 24.76 -7.33
N THR A 9 -71.81 25.03 -8.64
CA THR A 9 -71.98 24.02 -9.68
C THR A 9 -70.71 23.73 -10.46
N LEU A 10 -69.65 24.47 -10.18
CA LEU A 10 -68.35 24.12 -10.66
C LEU A 10 -67.90 22.91 -9.83
N ALA A 11 -68.07 21.72 -10.38
CA ALA A 11 -67.42 20.56 -9.81
C ALA A 11 -65.94 20.91 -9.59
N ASP A 12 -65.47 20.60 -8.41
CA ASP A 12 -64.06 20.80 -8.05
C ASP A 12 -63.19 20.04 -9.09
N THR A 13 -62.81 20.80 -10.13
CA THR A 13 -62.02 20.28 -11.23
C THR A 13 -60.56 20.51 -10.83
N SER A 14 -60.09 19.69 -9.90
CA SER A 14 -58.66 19.68 -9.62
C SER A 14 -57.93 18.99 -10.79
N ILE A 15 -57.08 19.75 -11.45
CA ILE A 15 -56.17 19.25 -12.45
C ILE A 15 -54.92 18.76 -11.66
N SER A 16 -54.71 17.46 -11.57
CA SER A 16 -53.50 16.91 -11.06
C SER A 16 -52.62 16.41 -12.19
N GLN A 17 -51.38 16.86 -12.23
CA GLN A 17 -50.37 16.43 -13.18
C GLN A 17 -49.16 15.93 -12.39
N THR A 18 -48.74 14.75 -12.72
CA THR A 18 -47.52 14.16 -12.14
C THR A 18 -46.38 14.35 -13.13
N PHE A 19 -45.20 14.75 -12.60
CA PHE A 19 -43.96 14.71 -13.34
C PHE A 19 -42.94 13.89 -12.54
N SER A 20 -42.02 13.26 -13.23
CA SER A 20 -40.91 12.52 -12.62
C SER A 20 -39.60 13.27 -12.82
N VAL A 21 -38.81 13.32 -11.79
CA VAL A 21 -37.43 13.78 -11.84
C VAL A 21 -36.56 12.59 -11.42
N ASN A 22 -35.62 12.24 -12.27
CA ASN A 22 -34.58 11.27 -11.93
C ASN A 22 -33.38 12.06 -11.42
N VAL A 23 -32.97 11.76 -10.21
CA VAL A 23 -31.71 12.23 -9.63
C VAL A 23 -30.77 11.05 -9.63
N THR A 24 -29.60 11.22 -10.25
CA THR A 24 -28.54 10.21 -10.19
C THR A 24 -27.64 10.57 -9.02
N ASP A 25 -27.43 9.59 -8.16
CA ASP A 25 -26.52 9.70 -7.02
C ASP A 25 -25.07 9.72 -7.50
N ASP A 26 -24.24 10.51 -6.83
CA ASP A 26 -22.80 10.57 -7.07
C ASP A 26 -22.10 9.65 -6.05
N VAL A 27 -21.07 8.94 -6.46
CA VAL A 27 -20.38 7.98 -5.61
C VAL A 27 -18.98 8.46 -5.31
N PRO A 28 -18.46 8.24 -4.07
CA PRO A 28 -17.09 8.57 -3.73
C PRO A 28 -16.07 7.88 -4.64
N GLU A 29 -15.08 8.61 -5.07
CA GLU A 29 -13.97 8.12 -5.89
C GLU A 29 -12.62 8.52 -5.27
N ALA A 30 -11.57 7.75 -5.55
CA ALA A 30 -10.21 8.19 -5.26
C ALA A 30 -9.86 9.33 -6.21
N ALA A 31 -9.77 10.55 -5.68
CA ALA A 31 -9.51 11.75 -6.49
C ALA A 31 -8.04 11.84 -6.88
N GLU A 32 -7.14 11.45 -6.00
CA GLU A 32 -5.70 11.49 -6.20
C GLU A 32 -5.05 10.33 -5.47
N VAL A 33 -4.13 9.65 -6.15
CA VAL A 33 -3.23 8.65 -5.55
C VAL A 33 -1.83 9.23 -5.61
N ALA A 34 -1.20 9.41 -4.44
CA ALA A 34 0.14 9.95 -4.37
C ALA A 34 1.13 9.06 -5.14
N THR A 35 2.11 9.70 -5.76
CA THR A 35 3.28 8.98 -6.27
C THR A 35 4.34 9.04 -5.17
N PRO A 36 4.67 7.91 -4.51
CA PRO A 36 5.66 7.92 -3.44
C PRO A 36 7.01 8.40 -3.97
N THR A 37 7.75 9.06 -3.10
CA THR A 37 9.17 9.34 -3.36
C THR A 37 9.95 8.04 -3.37
N VAL A 38 11.09 8.02 -4.04
CA VAL A 38 11.94 6.81 -4.08
C VAL A 38 12.39 6.48 -2.66
N ALA A 39 12.16 5.23 -2.25
CA ALA A 39 12.62 4.72 -0.96
C ALA A 39 14.15 4.82 -0.82
N ASP A 40 14.61 4.99 0.41
CA ASP A 40 16.04 4.94 0.73
C ASP A 40 16.65 3.58 0.38
N THR A 41 17.92 3.60 -0.01
CA THR A 41 18.69 2.38 -0.25
C THR A 41 19.58 2.09 0.96
N VAL A 42 19.46 0.89 1.50
CA VAL A 42 20.35 0.39 2.57
C VAL A 42 21.39 -0.57 1.97
N THR A 43 22.55 -0.64 2.61
CA THR A 43 23.65 -1.55 2.23
C THR A 43 24.07 -2.36 3.45
N LEU A 44 24.25 -3.65 3.26
CA LEU A 44 24.76 -4.59 4.25
C LEU A 44 25.90 -5.40 3.63
N ASP A 45 26.81 -5.88 4.46
CA ASP A 45 27.94 -6.70 4.06
C ASP A 45 27.73 -8.14 4.53
N GLU A 46 27.83 -9.12 3.61
CA GLU A 46 27.74 -10.54 3.93
C GLU A 46 28.97 -11.05 4.70
N ASP A 47 30.13 -10.36 4.59
CA ASP A 47 31.31 -10.69 5.37
C ASP A 47 31.10 -10.52 6.88
N ASP A 48 30.04 -9.79 7.28
CA ASP A 48 29.59 -9.67 8.68
C ASP A 48 28.79 -10.88 9.19
N LEU A 49 28.34 -11.76 8.31
CA LEU A 49 27.73 -13.03 8.71
C LEU A 49 28.68 -13.85 9.58
N ALA A 50 28.15 -14.80 10.36
CA ALA A 50 28.93 -15.61 11.30
C ALA A 50 30.09 -16.37 10.63
N ASP A 51 29.89 -16.79 9.38
CA ASP A 51 30.85 -17.53 8.56
C ASP A 51 31.64 -16.62 7.60
N GLY A 52 31.37 -15.29 7.62
CA GLY A 52 32.07 -14.29 6.81
C GLY A 52 33.52 -14.06 7.26
N THR A 53 34.30 -13.44 6.39
CA THR A 53 35.77 -13.33 6.54
C THR A 53 36.23 -12.09 7.28
N ASP A 54 35.36 -11.10 7.51
CA ASP A 54 35.72 -9.91 8.26
C ASP A 54 35.87 -10.22 9.76
N ASP A 55 36.98 -9.73 10.33
CA ASP A 55 37.27 -9.82 11.77
C ASP A 55 36.46 -8.81 12.61
N THR A 56 35.92 -7.76 11.95
CA THR A 56 35.16 -6.67 12.58
C THR A 56 33.70 -6.76 12.15
N LYS A 57 32.88 -7.49 12.88
CA LYS A 57 31.47 -7.67 12.53
C LYS A 57 30.66 -6.40 12.76
N GLU A 58 29.98 -5.94 11.71
CA GLU A 58 29.06 -4.82 11.73
C GLU A 58 27.61 -5.30 11.89
N SER A 59 26.64 -4.40 11.73
CA SER A 59 25.21 -4.75 11.85
C SER A 59 24.71 -5.44 10.57
N LEU A 60 24.11 -6.59 10.73
CA LEU A 60 23.37 -7.28 9.65
C LEU A 60 21.92 -6.75 9.51
N SER A 61 21.59 -5.65 10.16
CA SER A 61 20.28 -5.01 10.08
C SER A 61 20.44 -3.51 9.77
N ALA A 62 19.66 -3.05 8.81
CA ALA A 62 19.60 -1.64 8.43
C ALA A 62 18.17 -1.21 8.14
N SER A 63 17.86 0.06 8.42
CA SER A 63 16.54 0.63 8.19
C SER A 63 16.61 1.75 7.16
N GLY A 64 15.57 1.85 6.33
CA GLY A 64 15.39 2.92 5.34
C GLY A 64 13.96 3.43 5.36
N ASP A 65 13.74 4.56 4.70
CA ASP A 65 12.44 5.18 4.55
C ASP A 65 11.80 4.78 3.20
N LEU A 66 10.49 4.46 3.21
CA LEU A 66 9.75 4.10 1.99
C LEU A 66 9.29 5.34 1.20
N GLY A 67 9.41 6.53 1.77
CA GLY A 67 8.93 7.77 1.16
C GLY A 67 7.41 7.86 1.04
N LEU A 68 6.69 7.22 1.94
CA LEU A 68 5.23 7.14 1.96
C LEU A 68 4.60 8.10 2.97
N ASP A 69 5.17 9.30 3.11
CA ASP A 69 4.69 10.32 4.03
C ASP A 69 3.43 11.04 3.49
N GLY A 70 2.52 11.38 4.42
CA GLY A 70 1.36 12.22 4.16
C GLY A 70 0.16 11.48 3.57
N ASP A 71 -0.69 12.23 2.87
CA ASP A 71 -1.91 11.69 2.27
C ASP A 71 -1.56 10.88 1.01
N LEU A 72 -1.74 9.56 1.07
CA LEU A 72 -1.45 8.66 -0.05
C LEU A 72 -2.62 8.56 -1.03
N ILE A 73 -3.84 8.61 -0.51
CA ILE A 73 -5.06 8.58 -1.31
C ILE A 73 -5.98 9.67 -0.81
N THR A 74 -6.36 10.63 -1.67
CA THR A 74 -7.42 11.59 -1.38
C THR A 74 -8.75 11.09 -1.92
N ILE A 75 -9.85 11.37 -1.18
CA ILE A 75 -11.19 10.87 -1.50
C ILE A 75 -12.06 12.07 -1.92
N ASP A 76 -12.63 11.98 -3.13
CA ASP A 76 -13.67 12.90 -3.59
C ASP A 76 -15.05 12.28 -3.33
N TYR A 77 -15.82 12.92 -2.47
CA TYR A 77 -17.17 12.49 -2.12
C TYR A 77 -18.24 13.04 -3.07
N GLY A 78 -17.82 13.80 -4.10
CA GLY A 78 -18.75 14.39 -5.06
C GLY A 78 -19.70 15.41 -4.43
N ALA A 79 -20.91 15.50 -5.02
CA ALA A 79 -21.91 16.53 -4.67
C ALA A 79 -22.48 16.39 -3.24
N ASP A 80 -22.48 15.17 -2.68
CA ASP A 80 -23.03 14.90 -1.35
C ASP A 80 -22.07 15.27 -0.22
N GLY A 81 -20.79 15.37 -0.53
CA GLY A 81 -19.73 15.62 0.43
C GLY A 81 -19.48 14.43 1.40
N ALA A 82 -18.47 14.55 2.21
CA ALA A 82 -18.14 13.54 3.21
C ALA A 82 -19.22 13.48 4.31
N ALA A 83 -19.64 12.27 4.69
CA ALA A 83 -20.44 12.09 5.90
C ALA A 83 -19.60 12.46 7.14
N ASP A 84 -20.26 12.81 8.24
CA ASP A 84 -19.57 13.18 9.49
C ASP A 84 -18.68 12.02 9.95
N GLY A 85 -17.40 12.31 10.16
CA GLY A 85 -16.41 11.32 10.58
C GLY A 85 -15.80 10.48 9.46
N SER A 86 -16.15 10.71 8.18
CA SER A 86 -15.49 10.03 7.06
C SER A 86 -14.11 10.63 6.79
N PRO A 87 -13.08 9.79 6.51
CA PRO A 87 -11.76 10.29 6.15
C PRO A 87 -11.78 10.97 4.78
N THR A 88 -11.12 12.10 4.64
CA THR A 88 -10.95 12.79 3.35
C THR A 88 -9.67 12.38 2.63
N ALA A 89 -8.79 11.67 3.32
CA ALA A 89 -7.58 11.09 2.79
C ALA A 89 -7.22 9.83 3.58
N LEU A 90 -6.45 8.94 2.99
CA LEU A 90 -5.84 7.78 3.63
C LEU A 90 -4.33 7.96 3.66
N GLN A 91 -3.73 7.67 4.82
CA GLN A 91 -2.30 7.68 5.06
C GLN A 91 -1.74 6.26 5.11
N TYR A 92 -0.45 6.12 5.34
CA TYR A 92 0.22 4.82 5.37
C TYR A 92 -0.42 3.83 6.35
N ASP A 93 -0.77 4.27 7.54
CA ASP A 93 -1.37 3.49 8.63
C ASP A 93 -2.86 3.14 8.43
N ASP A 94 -3.51 3.78 7.46
CA ASP A 94 -4.91 3.47 7.07
C ASP A 94 -5.02 2.35 6.04
N LEU A 95 -3.90 1.85 5.49
CA LEU A 95 -3.84 0.92 4.38
C LEU A 95 -3.30 -0.45 4.83
N ASP A 96 -3.82 -1.51 4.20
CA ASP A 96 -3.29 -2.86 4.36
C ASP A 96 -2.17 -3.08 3.33
N TRP A 97 -0.97 -3.35 3.80
CA TRP A 97 0.21 -3.56 2.98
C TRP A 97 0.53 -5.04 2.80
N ALA A 98 1.16 -5.35 1.69
CA ALA A 98 1.80 -6.65 1.45
C ALA A 98 3.08 -6.42 0.65
N LEU A 99 4.16 -7.09 1.06
CA LEU A 99 5.46 -6.96 0.42
C LEU A 99 5.78 -8.22 -0.38
N GLU A 100 6.20 -8.04 -1.63
CA GLU A 100 6.70 -9.13 -2.48
C GLU A 100 8.22 -9.04 -2.63
N GLY A 101 8.88 -10.17 -2.45
CA GLY A 101 10.33 -10.27 -2.62
C GLY A 101 10.79 -10.45 -4.07
N PRO A 102 12.08 -10.19 -4.35
CA PRO A 102 12.66 -10.30 -5.68
C PRO A 102 12.59 -11.73 -6.23
N ALA A 103 12.24 -11.86 -7.52
CA ALA A 103 12.16 -13.16 -8.17
C ALA A 103 13.53 -13.72 -8.52
N GLY A 104 13.68 -15.06 -8.42
CA GLY A 104 14.86 -15.78 -8.90
C GLY A 104 16.09 -15.69 -8.02
N LEU A 105 15.92 -15.23 -6.78
CA LEU A 105 16.97 -15.19 -5.77
C LEU A 105 17.32 -16.59 -5.31
N THR A 106 18.60 -16.85 -5.02
CA THR A 106 19.10 -18.10 -4.44
C THR A 106 20.02 -17.81 -3.26
N SER A 107 20.12 -18.80 -2.36
CA SER A 107 21.03 -18.81 -1.22
C SER A 107 21.66 -20.20 -1.12
N GLN A 108 22.98 -20.28 -1.21
CA GLN A 108 23.76 -21.54 -1.20
C GLN A 108 23.28 -22.55 -2.27
N GLY A 109 22.87 -22.04 -3.45
CA GLY A 109 22.39 -22.85 -4.58
C GLY A 109 20.91 -23.23 -4.52
N GLU A 110 20.21 -22.92 -3.44
CA GLU A 110 18.79 -23.23 -3.25
C GLU A 110 17.92 -21.98 -3.50
N ALA A 111 16.73 -22.19 -4.08
CA ALA A 111 15.82 -21.08 -4.39
C ALA A 111 15.25 -20.45 -3.11
N VAL A 112 15.26 -19.10 -3.05
CA VAL A 112 14.61 -18.35 -1.98
C VAL A 112 13.11 -18.33 -2.20
N THR A 113 12.36 -18.59 -1.14
CA THR A 113 10.91 -18.51 -1.06
C THR A 113 10.51 -17.49 -0.02
N TYR A 114 9.31 -16.88 -0.20
CA TYR A 114 8.85 -15.77 0.62
C TYR A 114 7.53 -16.11 1.29
N GLU A 115 7.39 -15.67 2.54
CA GLU A 115 6.14 -15.72 3.31
C GLU A 115 5.89 -14.34 3.93
N TRP A 116 4.71 -13.77 3.66
CA TRP A 116 4.28 -12.50 4.25
C TRP A 116 3.42 -12.76 5.48
N ASP A 117 3.80 -12.21 6.62
CA ASP A 117 2.99 -12.20 7.84
C ASP A 117 2.37 -10.81 8.06
N ALA A 118 1.10 -10.68 7.72
CA ALA A 118 0.35 -9.43 7.90
C ALA A 118 0.12 -9.06 9.38
N SER A 119 0.33 -9.98 10.32
CA SER A 119 0.18 -9.68 11.76
C SER A 119 1.39 -8.96 12.36
N THR A 120 2.55 -9.12 11.74
CA THR A 120 3.82 -8.48 12.12
C THR A 120 4.36 -7.57 11.04
N ASN A 121 3.66 -7.44 9.90
CA ASN A 121 4.11 -6.71 8.72
C ASN A 121 5.53 -7.13 8.26
N THR A 122 5.79 -8.44 8.28
CA THR A 122 7.12 -8.97 8.01
C THR A 122 7.12 -9.92 6.83
N LEU A 123 8.01 -9.69 5.86
CA LEU A 123 8.36 -10.64 4.82
C LEU A 123 9.52 -11.50 5.30
N GLN A 124 9.31 -12.81 5.41
CA GLN A 124 10.34 -13.79 5.70
C GLN A 124 10.82 -14.43 4.40
N ALA A 125 12.13 -14.38 4.15
CA ALA A 125 12.79 -15.09 3.06
C ALA A 125 13.51 -16.33 3.60
N SER A 126 13.31 -17.49 2.99
CA SER A 126 13.94 -18.73 3.37
C SER A 126 14.37 -19.59 2.18
N ALA A 127 15.43 -20.37 2.35
CA ALA A 127 15.94 -21.32 1.36
C ALA A 127 16.25 -22.65 2.05
N ASP A 128 15.68 -23.75 1.56
CA ASP A 128 15.85 -25.11 2.13
C ASP A 128 15.64 -25.17 3.67
N GLY A 129 14.64 -24.40 4.16
CA GLY A 129 14.28 -24.34 5.59
C GLY A 129 15.24 -23.51 6.47
N ARG A 130 16.18 -22.78 5.88
CA ARG A 130 17.03 -21.79 6.54
C ARG A 130 16.46 -20.41 6.35
N ASP A 131 16.50 -19.57 7.37
CA ASP A 131 16.15 -18.16 7.26
C ASP A 131 17.28 -17.41 6.55
N VAL A 132 16.93 -16.65 5.50
CA VAL A 132 17.90 -15.92 4.68
C VAL A 132 17.90 -14.45 5.02
N PHE A 133 16.72 -13.83 5.05
CA PHE A 133 16.54 -12.47 5.52
C PHE A 133 15.09 -12.19 5.92
N THR A 134 14.89 -11.09 6.61
CA THR A 134 13.57 -10.51 6.87
C THR A 134 13.49 -9.07 6.41
N VAL A 135 12.29 -8.63 6.01
CA VAL A 135 11.96 -7.22 5.80
C VAL A 135 10.70 -6.90 6.61
N GLU A 136 10.84 -6.05 7.59
CA GLU A 136 9.73 -5.57 8.43
C GLU A 136 9.32 -4.18 7.96
N LEU A 137 8.01 -3.97 7.73
CA LEU A 137 7.42 -2.66 7.48
C LEU A 137 6.97 -2.06 8.80
N ASN A 138 7.49 -0.88 9.13
CA ASN A 138 7.19 -0.18 10.36
C ASN A 138 5.97 0.74 10.19
N GLU A 139 5.25 1.01 11.29
CA GLU A 139 4.05 1.87 11.30
C GLU A 139 4.33 3.33 10.88
N ASP A 140 5.59 3.76 10.91
CA ASP A 140 6.01 5.11 10.52
C ASP A 140 6.37 5.25 9.03
N GLY A 141 6.11 4.21 8.21
CA GLY A 141 6.45 4.23 6.79
C GLY A 141 7.92 3.94 6.49
N SER A 142 8.69 3.50 7.47
CA SER A 142 10.04 2.98 7.28
C SER A 142 10.04 1.46 7.12
N TYR A 143 11.17 0.90 6.71
CA TYR A 143 11.40 -0.54 6.70
C TYR A 143 12.70 -0.90 7.42
N THR A 144 12.77 -2.12 7.92
CA THR A 144 13.98 -2.71 8.49
C THR A 144 14.30 -4.01 7.75
N PHE A 145 15.46 -4.05 7.10
CA PHE A 145 15.99 -5.25 6.48
C PHE A 145 17.00 -5.91 7.42
N THR A 146 16.91 -7.23 7.60
CA THR A 146 17.87 -8.00 8.42
C THR A 146 18.35 -9.22 7.64
N LEU A 147 19.66 -9.29 7.37
CA LEU A 147 20.31 -10.42 6.72
C LEU A 147 20.63 -11.49 7.75
N GLN A 148 20.41 -12.76 7.41
CA GLN A 148 20.60 -13.91 8.31
C GLN A 148 21.47 -15.02 7.68
N ASP A 149 21.48 -15.10 6.34
CA ASP A 149 22.32 -16.05 5.60
C ASP A 149 22.78 -15.41 4.28
N SER A 150 23.79 -15.97 3.64
CA SER A 150 24.35 -15.45 2.41
C SER A 150 23.41 -15.64 1.21
N LEU A 151 23.50 -14.71 0.27
CA LEU A 151 22.81 -14.74 -1.02
C LEU A 151 23.78 -15.11 -2.13
N ASP A 152 23.32 -15.87 -3.12
CA ASP A 152 24.13 -16.18 -4.27
C ASP A 152 24.15 -14.98 -5.23
N HIS A 153 25.33 -14.52 -5.58
CA HIS A 153 25.55 -13.50 -6.59
C HIS A 153 26.60 -13.95 -7.63
N GLY A 154 26.61 -13.26 -8.77
CA GLY A 154 27.47 -13.65 -9.88
C GLY A 154 28.94 -13.64 -9.48
N ALA A 155 29.68 -14.68 -9.89
CA ALA A 155 31.11 -14.70 -9.66
C ALA A 155 31.82 -13.55 -10.39
N ALA A 156 32.42 -12.64 -9.64
CA ALA A 156 33.35 -11.63 -10.14
C ALA A 156 34.62 -11.63 -9.28
N ASP A 157 35.67 -11.03 -9.78
CA ASP A 157 36.90 -10.92 -9.00
C ASP A 157 36.78 -9.76 -7.99
N GLY A 158 36.51 -10.07 -6.72
CA GLY A 158 36.38 -9.12 -5.62
C GLY A 158 34.98 -9.04 -5.03
N GLU A 159 34.73 -8.03 -4.21
CA GLU A 159 33.42 -7.77 -3.59
C GLU A 159 32.37 -7.45 -4.67
N ASN A 160 31.23 -8.14 -4.59
CA ASN A 160 30.10 -7.96 -5.49
C ASN A 160 28.90 -7.42 -4.72
N SER A 161 28.18 -6.49 -5.31
CA SER A 161 26.91 -6.02 -4.79
C SER A 161 25.75 -6.68 -5.50
N LEU A 162 24.75 -7.10 -4.75
CA LEU A 162 23.47 -7.60 -5.24
C LEU A 162 22.39 -6.58 -4.87
N GLY A 163 21.68 -6.04 -5.87
CA GLY A 163 20.52 -5.19 -5.64
C GLY A 163 19.27 -6.04 -5.45
N LEU A 164 18.56 -5.83 -4.36
CA LEU A 164 17.27 -6.44 -4.08
C LEU A 164 16.16 -5.40 -4.28
N GLU A 165 15.21 -5.71 -5.14
CA GLU A 165 14.05 -4.85 -5.41
C GLU A 165 12.80 -5.54 -4.88
N PHE A 166 12.07 -4.84 -4.01
CA PHE A 166 10.83 -5.30 -3.41
C PHE A 166 9.65 -4.53 -4.00
N THR A 167 8.48 -5.17 -4.05
CA THR A 167 7.23 -4.54 -4.48
C THR A 167 6.25 -4.49 -3.31
N LEU A 168 5.71 -3.31 -3.07
CA LEU A 168 4.72 -3.02 -2.04
C LEU A 168 3.34 -2.83 -2.66
#